data_5760630fcb4b80b3c2ec4dc333a213d8
#
_entry.id   5760630fcb4b80b3c2ec4dc333a213d8
#
_cell.length_a   1.000
_cell.length_b   1.000
_cell.length_c   1.000
_cell.angle_alpha   90.00
_cell.angle_beta   90.00
_cell.angle_gamma   90.00
#
_symmetry.space_group_name_H-M   'P 1'
#
loop_
_entity.id
_entity.type
_entity.pdbx_description
1 polymer ?
#
loop_
_entity_poly.entity_id
_entity_poly.type
_entity_poly.pdbx_seq_one_letter_code
_entity_poly.pdbx_strand_id
1 'polypeptide(L)' 'MTEAAVQQPAVLVERRDDVLVITINRPEARNCVNGAVSIGVGDALEQAQLDADVRAVVITGAGDKSFCAGADLKAIS' A
#
# COMPACT_ATOMS: atom_id res chain seq x y z
N MET A 1 1.34 -27.77 12.38
CA MET A 1 1.60 -26.88 11.39
C MET A 1 2.20 -25.64 11.92
N THR A 2 3.19 -25.31 11.34
CA THR A 2 3.74 -24.09 11.72
C THR A 2 2.84 -23.04 11.22
N GLU A 3 2.52 -22.19 12.07
CA GLU A 3 1.92 -21.02 11.65
C GLU A 3 2.82 -20.44 10.70
N ALA A 4 2.59 -20.64 9.50
CA ALA A 4 3.28 -19.85 8.55
C ALA A 4 3.15 -18.44 9.02
N ALA A 5 4.21 -17.78 9.13
CA ALA A 5 4.19 -16.41 9.52
C ALA A 5 3.14 -15.72 8.70
N VAL A 6 2.19 -15.13 9.36
CA VAL A 6 1.18 -14.35 8.68
C VAL A 6 1.91 -13.15 8.09
N GLN A 7 1.96 -13.10 6.78
CA GLN A 7 2.59 -11.96 6.13
C GLN A 7 1.66 -10.77 6.20
N GLN A 8 2.20 -9.66 6.61
CA GLN A 8 1.43 -8.44 6.60
C GLN A 8 1.15 -8.03 5.16
N PRO A 9 -0.03 -7.50 4.88
CA PRO A 9 -0.32 -6.99 3.54
C PRO A 9 0.67 -5.89 3.17
N ALA A 10 1.07 -5.89 1.91
CA ALA A 10 1.98 -4.85 1.41
C ALA A 10 1.30 -3.50 1.29
N VAL A 11 -0.02 -3.48 1.22
CA VAL A 11 -0.80 -2.25 1.11
C VAL A 11 -2.00 -2.37 2.03
N LEU A 12 -2.22 -1.34 2.82
CA LEU A 12 -3.39 -1.24 3.69
C LEU A 12 -4.32 -0.18 3.12
N VAL A 13 -5.61 -0.45 3.15
CA VAL A 13 -6.60 0.48 2.61
C VAL A 13 -7.63 0.76 3.70
N GLU A 14 -7.86 2.03 3.96
CA GLU A 14 -8.79 2.44 5.00
C GLU A 14 -9.67 3.55 4.47
N ARG A 15 -10.95 3.50 4.82
CA ARG A 15 -11.90 4.54 4.46
C ARG A 15 -12.11 5.45 5.65
N ARG A 16 -11.95 6.75 5.47
CA ARG A 16 -12.24 7.74 6.50
C ARG A 16 -13.16 8.78 5.87
N ASP A 17 -14.44 8.70 6.18
CA ASP A 17 -15.46 9.57 5.60
C ASP A 17 -15.41 9.44 4.07
N ASP A 18 -15.10 10.51 3.37
CA ASP A 18 -15.04 10.51 1.91
C ASP A 18 -13.60 10.40 1.38
N VAL A 19 -12.65 10.05 2.26
CA VAL A 19 -11.24 9.92 1.88
C VAL A 19 -10.82 8.46 1.95
N LEU A 20 -10.21 7.97 0.90
CA LEU A 20 -9.59 6.65 0.91
C LEU A 20 -8.12 6.80 1.23
N VAL A 21 -7.65 6.15 2.28
CA VAL A 21 -6.25 6.21 2.70
C VAL A 21 -5.58 4.90 2.29
N ILE A 22 -4.57 5.01 1.45
CA ILE A 22 -3.80 3.86 0.94
C ILE A 22 -2.43 3.95 1.58
N THR A 23 -2.06 2.94 2.36
CA THR A 23 -0.79 2.92 3.06
C THR A 23 0.12 1.86 2.46
N ILE A 24 1.29 2.27 1.99
CA ILE A 24 2.32 1.33 1.57
C ILE A 24 2.94 0.76 2.84
N ASN A 25 2.83 -0.55 3.03
CA ASN A 25 3.16 -1.18 4.30
C ASN A 25 4.36 -2.11 4.17
N ARG A 26 5.51 -1.53 3.85
CA ARG A 26 6.78 -2.24 3.80
C ARG A 26 7.86 -1.44 4.53
N PRO A 27 7.63 -1.10 5.82
CA PRO A 27 8.58 -0.23 6.52
C PRO A 27 9.97 -0.85 6.65
N GLU A 28 10.06 -2.18 6.70
CA GLU A 28 11.34 -2.87 6.76
C GLU A 28 12.16 -2.69 5.49
N ALA A 29 11.51 -2.36 4.38
CA ALA A 29 12.16 -2.08 3.10
C ALA A 29 11.99 -0.61 2.70
N ARG A 30 11.74 0.26 3.68
CA ARG A 30 11.53 1.71 3.49
C ARG A 30 10.43 1.97 2.47
N ASN A 31 9.43 1.10 2.45
CA ASN A 31 8.26 1.20 1.58
C ASN A 31 8.60 1.23 0.10
N CYS A 32 9.66 0.51 -0.28
CA CYS A 32 9.99 0.36 -1.70
C CYS A 32 8.89 -0.37 -2.43
N VAL A 33 8.65 0.03 -3.67
CA VAL A 33 7.61 -0.55 -4.50
C VAL A 33 8.08 -1.87 -5.10
N ASN A 34 7.32 -2.92 -4.83
CA ASN A 34 7.48 -4.21 -5.51
C ASN A 34 6.15 -4.53 -6.21
N GLY A 35 6.04 -5.74 -6.75
CA GLY A 35 4.81 -6.13 -7.46
C GLY A 35 3.57 -6.10 -6.57
N ALA A 36 3.70 -6.53 -5.31
CA ALA A 36 2.57 -6.55 -4.39
C ALA A 36 2.09 -5.13 -4.09
N VAL A 37 3.01 -4.17 -3.95
CA VAL A 37 2.63 -2.77 -3.74
C VAL A 37 1.94 -2.22 -4.98
N SER A 38 2.49 -2.49 -6.16
CA SER A 38 1.89 -1.99 -7.40
C SER A 38 0.47 -2.52 -7.57
N ILE A 39 0.26 -3.80 -7.35
CA ILE A 39 -1.07 -4.40 -7.48
C ILE A 39 -2.00 -3.84 -6.42
N GLY A 40 -1.54 -3.76 -5.18
CA GLY A 40 -2.39 -3.28 -4.09
C GLY A 40 -2.82 -1.83 -4.26
N VAL A 41 -1.88 -0.97 -4.64
CA VAL A 41 -2.22 0.45 -4.88
C VAL A 41 -3.13 0.57 -6.09
N GLY A 42 -2.83 -0.16 -7.17
CA GLY A 42 -3.65 -0.13 -8.38
C GLY A 42 -5.08 -0.56 -8.10
N ASP A 43 -5.26 -1.66 -7.36
CA ASP A 43 -6.60 -2.15 -7.01
C ASP A 43 -7.35 -1.13 -6.15
N ALA A 44 -6.66 -0.51 -5.19
CA ALA A 44 -7.29 0.47 -4.32
C ALA A 44 -7.72 1.70 -5.11
N LEU A 45 -6.90 2.15 -6.05
CA LEU A 45 -7.25 3.30 -6.89
C LEU A 45 -8.44 2.97 -7.79
N GLU A 46 -8.50 1.75 -8.30
CA GLU A 46 -9.63 1.33 -9.11
C GLU A 46 -10.91 1.33 -8.29
N GLN A 47 -10.85 0.82 -7.07
CA GLN A 47 -12.01 0.84 -6.18
C GLN A 47 -12.46 2.27 -5.90
N ALA A 48 -11.50 3.17 -5.68
CA ALA A 48 -11.83 4.58 -5.42
C ALA A 48 -12.53 5.21 -6.62
N GLN A 49 -12.09 4.85 -7.82
CA GLN A 49 -12.68 5.40 -9.04
C GLN A 49 -14.12 4.95 -9.21
N LEU A 50 -14.44 3.73 -8.76
CA LEU A 50 -15.78 3.19 -8.90
C LEU A 50 -16.71 3.57 -7.76
N ASP A 51 -16.19 4.19 -6.70
CA ASP A 51 -16.98 4.53 -5.51
C ASP A 51 -17.27 6.02 -5.52
N ALA A 52 -18.52 6.37 -5.80
CA ALA A 52 -18.92 7.77 -5.90
C ALA A 52 -18.80 8.53 -4.57
N ASP A 53 -18.73 7.81 -3.45
CA ASP A 53 -18.60 8.45 -2.14
C ASP A 53 -17.16 8.79 -1.80
N VAL A 54 -16.19 8.29 -2.56
CA VAL A 54 -14.78 8.64 -2.35
C VAL A 54 -14.48 9.90 -3.15
N ARG A 55 -14.11 10.96 -2.44
CA ARG A 55 -13.84 12.26 -3.05
C ARG A 55 -12.36 12.62 -3.08
N ALA A 56 -11.55 11.90 -2.30
CA ALA A 56 -10.12 12.15 -2.27
C ALA A 56 -9.39 10.86 -1.92
N VAL A 57 -8.15 10.76 -2.34
CA VAL A 57 -7.30 9.62 -2.04
C VAL A 57 -6.00 10.16 -1.44
N VAL A 58 -5.59 9.55 -0.32
CA VAL A 58 -4.31 9.85 0.30
C VAL A 58 -3.46 8.60 0.21
N ILE A 59 -2.23 8.74 -0.27
CA ILE A 59 -1.28 7.64 -0.31
C ILE A 59 -0.15 8.01 0.65
N THR A 60 0.12 7.10 1.58
CA THR A 60 1.14 7.34 2.60
C THR A 60 1.96 6.07 2.80
N GLY A 61 3.00 6.15 3.61
CA GLY A 61 3.85 5.02 3.93
C GLY A 61 3.78 4.69 5.41
N ALA A 62 3.83 3.40 5.73
CA ALA A 62 3.85 2.94 7.10
C ALA A 62 5.19 3.25 7.73
N GLY A 63 5.18 3.43 9.05
CA GLY A 63 6.40 3.71 9.80
C GLY A 63 6.76 5.18 9.77
N ASP A 64 7.95 5.49 10.27
CA ASP A 64 8.40 6.87 10.40
C ASP A 64 9.67 7.16 9.62
N LYS A 65 10.11 6.25 8.77
CA LYS A 65 11.39 6.40 8.07
C LYS A 65 11.24 6.99 6.68
N SER A 66 10.24 6.56 5.94
CA SER A 66 10.03 7.11 4.60
C SER A 66 8.63 6.82 4.13
N PHE A 67 8.16 7.67 3.25
CA PHE A 67 6.92 7.45 2.53
C PHE A 67 7.12 6.28 1.56
N CYS A 68 8.08 6.41 0.66
CA CYS A 68 8.40 5.40 -0.32
C CYS A 68 9.81 5.68 -0.82
N ALA A 69 10.71 4.71 -0.73
CA ALA A 69 12.10 4.91 -1.12
C ALA A 69 12.35 4.61 -2.60
N GLY A 70 11.30 4.32 -3.36
CA GLY A 70 11.42 4.08 -4.78
C GLY A 70 11.16 2.62 -5.13
N ALA A 71 11.60 2.19 -6.30
CA ALA A 71 11.40 0.82 -6.74
C ALA A 71 12.32 -0.13 -5.97
N ASP A 72 11.81 -1.34 -5.73
CA ASP A 72 12.60 -2.37 -5.07
C ASP A 72 13.51 -3.01 -6.11
N LEU A 73 14.80 -2.70 -6.01
CA LEU A 73 15.76 -3.18 -7.00
C LEU A 73 15.88 -4.69 -7.01
N LYS A 74 15.65 -5.33 -5.87
CA LYS A 74 15.68 -6.79 -5.82
C LYS A 74 14.53 -7.41 -6.60
N ALA A 75 13.40 -6.72 -6.65
CA ALA A 75 12.25 -7.21 -7.38
C ALA A 75 12.38 -7.00 -8.89
N ILE A 76 13.22 -6.06 -9.29
CA ILE A 76 13.41 -5.73 -10.70
C ILE A 76 14.49 -6.57 -11.35
N SER A 77 15.52 -6.90 -10.59
CA SER A 77 16.70 -7.57 -11.14
C SER A 77 16.45 -9.04 -11.49
#